data_754e282de49fd3368e14706b316e6729
#
_entry.id   754e282de49fd3368e14706b316e6729
#
_cell.length_a   1.000
_cell.length_b   1.000
_cell.length_c   1.000
_cell.angle_alpha   90.00
_cell.angle_beta   90.00
_cell.angle_gamma   90.00
#
_symmetry.space_group_name_H-M   'P 1'
#
loop_
_entity.id
_entity.type
_entity.pdbx_description
1 polymer ?
#
loop_
_entity_poly.entity_id
_entity_poly.type
_entity_poly.pdbx_seq_one_letter_code
_entity_poly.pdbx_strand_id
1 'polypeptide(L)'
;MNITDVLNDIQRYKLPVIVKPVDSSGSKGATVLYSWECLKDAVEAAFSFSRCNRIIIEEFIEKKHKFLIGGDIFVLNGNVTLWGLMNCHRDNKVNSLVPIGKSYPLELENGDINKVKDTLQDLVNKLYIKDGAMNVELIVDKNDDVWLIDVGPRNGGNMIPDLLGYIFNINVVEMSIKVAMGDAPDISKYKPVPFYATHNLHSDKNGIFDKIIFFIIITSLFKLKVLF
;
A
#
# COMPACT_ATOMS: atom_id res chain seq x y z
N MET A 1 -27.05 7.83 6.93
CA MET A 1 -26.89 7.24 8.29
C MET A 1 -26.25 8.34 9.13
N ASN A 2 -26.87 8.76 10.20
CA ASN A 2 -26.30 9.76 11.12
C ASN A 2 -25.49 9.05 12.23
N ILE A 3 -24.81 9.80 13.07
CA ILE A 3 -23.98 9.24 14.18
C ILE A 3 -24.82 8.32 15.07
N THR A 4 -26.08 8.66 15.33
CA THR A 4 -26.99 7.87 16.17
C THR A 4 -27.27 6.49 15.55
N ASP A 5 -27.43 6.42 14.24
CA ASP A 5 -27.64 5.14 13.53
C ASP A 5 -26.42 4.24 13.66
N VAL A 6 -25.21 4.82 13.55
CA VAL A 6 -23.93 4.10 13.74
C VAL A 6 -23.83 3.55 15.15
N LEU A 7 -24.13 4.36 16.16
CA LEU A 7 -24.05 3.95 17.57
C LEU A 7 -25.03 2.83 17.90
N ASN A 8 -26.20 2.80 17.26
CA ASN A 8 -27.20 1.75 17.46
C ASN A 8 -26.82 0.42 16.77
N ASP A 9 -26.06 0.49 15.67
CA ASP A 9 -25.71 -0.70 14.88
C ASP A 9 -24.36 -1.33 15.28
N ILE A 10 -23.59 -0.62 16.12
CA ILE A 10 -22.19 -0.98 16.47
C ILE A 10 -22.08 -2.33 17.21
N GLN A 11 -23.14 -2.76 17.89
CA GLN A 11 -23.16 -4.04 18.61
C GLN A 11 -22.96 -5.26 17.70
N ARG A 12 -23.08 -5.10 16.38
CA ARG A 12 -22.85 -6.16 15.39
C ARG A 12 -21.37 -6.40 15.11
N TYR A 13 -20.51 -5.45 15.47
CA TYR A 13 -19.07 -5.51 15.17
C TYR A 13 -18.28 -6.01 16.37
N LYS A 14 -17.25 -6.79 16.08
CA LYS A 14 -16.24 -7.18 17.07
C LYS A 14 -15.00 -6.32 16.89
N LEU A 15 -14.45 -5.83 17.99
CA LEU A 15 -13.17 -5.10 17.98
C LEU A 15 -12.00 -6.04 17.65
N PRO A 16 -10.95 -5.55 16.99
CA PRO A 16 -10.78 -4.18 16.52
C PRO A 16 -11.52 -3.91 15.21
N VAL A 17 -11.93 -2.63 15.01
CA VAL A 17 -12.55 -2.16 13.76
C VAL A 17 -11.80 -0.97 13.20
N ILE A 18 -11.93 -0.71 11.90
CA ILE A 18 -11.48 0.53 11.27
C ILE A 18 -12.68 1.33 10.79
N VAL A 19 -12.69 2.62 11.14
CA VAL A 19 -13.66 3.61 10.68
C VAL A 19 -12.97 4.50 9.66
N LYS A 20 -13.52 4.64 8.45
CA LYS A 20 -12.90 5.43 7.39
C LYS A 20 -13.94 6.07 6.46
N PRO A 21 -13.64 7.23 5.84
CA PRO A 21 -14.48 7.77 4.75
C PRO A 21 -14.38 6.87 3.52
N VAL A 22 -15.47 6.79 2.74
CA VAL A 22 -15.51 5.94 1.53
C VAL A 22 -14.81 6.59 0.32
N ASP A 23 -14.53 7.87 0.36
CA ASP A 23 -14.06 8.69 -0.76
C ASP A 23 -12.81 9.53 -0.43
N SER A 24 -12.06 9.12 0.56
CA SER A 24 -10.76 9.73 0.95
C SER A 24 -9.58 8.92 0.42
N SER A 25 -8.40 9.53 0.41
CA SER A 25 -7.14 8.90 0.02
C SER A 25 -6.05 9.16 1.05
N GLY A 26 -5.00 8.33 1.07
CA GLY A 26 -3.86 8.50 1.98
C GLY A 26 -4.22 8.35 3.45
N SER A 27 -5.19 7.50 3.75
CA SER A 27 -5.68 7.19 5.11
C SER A 27 -6.23 8.41 5.90
N LYS A 28 -6.59 9.51 5.21
CA LYS A 28 -7.18 10.69 5.86
C LYS A 28 -8.55 10.34 6.43
N GLY A 29 -8.74 10.62 7.71
CA GLY A 29 -9.99 10.31 8.43
C GLY A 29 -10.17 8.83 8.76
N ALA A 30 -9.17 7.98 8.52
CA ALA A 30 -9.21 6.58 8.92
C ALA A 30 -8.69 6.42 10.35
N THR A 31 -9.43 5.69 11.20
CA THR A 31 -9.08 5.44 12.60
C THR A 31 -9.34 3.98 12.95
N VAL A 32 -8.35 3.31 13.53
CA VAL A 32 -8.51 1.96 14.08
C VAL A 32 -8.96 2.05 15.54
N LEU A 33 -10.01 1.33 15.88
CA LEU A 33 -10.57 1.28 17.24
C LEU A 33 -10.33 -0.07 17.86
N TYR A 34 -9.66 -0.06 19.01
CA TYR A 34 -9.49 -1.21 19.92
C TYR A 34 -10.43 -1.11 21.13
N SER A 35 -11.13 0.03 21.28
CA SER A 35 -12.15 0.30 22.30
C SER A 35 -13.27 1.16 21.70
N TRP A 36 -14.49 0.99 22.18
CA TRP A 36 -15.64 1.80 21.74
C TRP A 36 -15.66 3.22 22.30
N GLU A 37 -14.83 3.53 23.27
CA GLU A 37 -14.75 4.86 23.91
C GLU A 37 -14.46 5.99 22.91
N CYS A 38 -13.60 5.72 21.91
CA CYS A 38 -13.21 6.68 20.88
C CYS A 38 -14.10 6.61 19.61
N LEU A 39 -15.21 5.86 19.62
CA LEU A 39 -16.04 5.66 18.43
C LEU A 39 -16.58 6.98 17.88
N LYS A 40 -17.10 7.85 18.77
CA LYS A 40 -17.68 9.12 18.36
C LYS A 40 -16.65 9.99 17.63
N ASP A 41 -15.46 10.14 18.20
CA ASP A 41 -14.41 10.95 17.63
C ASP A 41 -13.92 10.39 16.27
N ALA A 42 -13.81 9.06 16.16
CA ALA A 42 -13.45 8.39 14.91
C ALA A 42 -14.50 8.59 13.82
N VAL A 43 -15.79 8.52 14.16
CA VAL A 43 -16.90 8.74 13.23
C VAL A 43 -16.93 10.20 12.77
N GLU A 44 -16.80 11.16 13.69
CA GLU A 44 -16.73 12.59 13.37
C GLU A 44 -15.54 12.91 12.48
N ALA A 45 -14.36 12.37 12.79
CA ALA A 45 -13.17 12.51 11.97
C ALA A 45 -13.38 11.94 10.56
N ALA A 46 -13.96 10.74 10.45
CA ALA A 46 -14.22 10.13 9.15
C ALA A 46 -15.20 10.97 8.31
N PHE A 47 -16.29 11.48 8.90
CA PHE A 47 -17.21 12.36 8.19
C PHE A 47 -16.58 13.68 7.74
N SER A 48 -15.66 14.26 8.54
CA SER A 48 -14.98 15.52 8.18
C SER A 48 -14.11 15.42 6.94
N PHE A 49 -13.65 14.20 6.59
CA PHE A 49 -12.86 13.94 5.39
C PHE A 49 -13.67 13.34 4.24
N SER A 50 -14.94 13.00 4.44
CA SER A 50 -15.80 12.45 3.39
C SER A 50 -16.49 13.56 2.60
N ARG A 51 -16.25 13.58 1.26
CA ARG A 51 -16.91 14.53 0.36
C ARG A 51 -18.36 14.15 0.07
N CYS A 52 -18.68 12.87 0.06
CA CYS A 52 -20.04 12.38 -0.17
C CYS A 52 -20.82 12.13 1.13
N ASN A 53 -20.27 12.54 2.28
CA ASN A 53 -20.85 12.37 3.61
C ASN A 53 -21.19 10.90 3.92
N ARG A 54 -20.29 9.99 3.58
CA ARG A 54 -20.44 8.55 3.80
C ARG A 54 -19.16 7.97 4.41
N ILE A 55 -19.36 7.11 5.39
CA ILE A 55 -18.27 6.37 6.06
C ILE A 55 -18.53 4.87 5.97
N ILE A 56 -17.49 4.09 6.19
CA ILE A 56 -17.56 2.64 6.33
C ILE A 56 -16.87 2.23 7.62
N ILE A 57 -17.44 1.22 8.29
CA ILE A 57 -16.85 0.53 9.43
C ILE A 57 -16.63 -0.91 9.03
N GLU A 58 -15.39 -1.37 9.15
CA GLU A 58 -14.99 -2.71 8.76
C GLU A 58 -14.25 -3.39 9.91
N GLU A 59 -14.25 -4.72 9.93
CA GLU A 59 -13.34 -5.48 10.77
C GLU A 59 -11.89 -5.07 10.45
N PHE A 60 -11.10 -4.79 11.49
CA PHE A 60 -9.68 -4.52 11.31
C PHE A 60 -8.88 -5.82 11.45
N ILE A 61 -8.39 -6.32 10.34
CA ILE A 61 -7.63 -7.56 10.30
C ILE A 61 -6.18 -7.30 10.65
N GLU A 62 -5.70 -7.93 11.72
CA GLU A 62 -4.33 -7.79 12.18
C GLU A 62 -3.40 -8.72 11.41
N LYS A 63 -2.32 -8.13 10.86
CA LYS A 63 -1.29 -8.90 10.17
C LYS A 63 -0.40 -9.67 11.15
N LYS A 64 0.04 -10.87 10.78
CA LYS A 64 1.02 -11.66 11.55
C LYS A 64 2.47 -11.23 11.33
N HIS A 65 2.75 -10.46 10.30
CA HIS A 65 4.09 -10.05 9.88
C HIS A 65 4.37 -8.57 10.18
N LYS A 66 5.65 -8.19 10.13
CA LYS A 66 6.12 -6.88 10.59
C LYS A 66 5.59 -5.71 9.77
N PHE A 67 5.68 -5.80 8.44
CA PHE A 67 5.33 -4.72 7.52
C PHE A 67 4.05 -5.04 6.75
N LEU A 68 3.27 -4.02 6.37
CA LEU A 68 2.25 -4.20 5.36
C LEU A 68 2.91 -4.58 4.03
N ILE A 69 2.33 -5.49 3.29
CA ILE A 69 2.79 -5.88 1.96
C ILE A 69 2.13 -4.95 0.95
N GLY A 70 2.91 -4.37 0.04
CA GLY A 70 2.36 -3.54 -1.01
C GLY A 70 3.37 -3.26 -2.11
N GLY A 71 2.90 -2.73 -3.22
CA GLY A 71 3.71 -2.44 -4.39
C GLY A 71 2.91 -2.57 -5.66
N ASP A 72 3.59 -2.71 -6.79
CA ASP A 72 2.93 -2.94 -8.06
C ASP A 72 3.24 -4.33 -8.59
N ILE A 73 2.24 -5.00 -9.12
CA ILE A 73 2.40 -6.15 -10.00
C ILE A 73 2.13 -5.73 -11.44
N PHE A 74 2.67 -6.46 -12.41
CA PHE A 74 2.38 -6.22 -13.82
C PHE A 74 1.88 -7.50 -14.48
N VAL A 75 0.73 -7.39 -15.15
CA VAL A 75 0.05 -8.49 -15.80
C VAL A 75 0.30 -8.42 -17.31
N LEU A 76 0.63 -9.55 -17.93
CA LEU A 76 0.70 -9.72 -19.38
C LEU A 76 0.00 -11.01 -19.77
N ASN A 77 -0.93 -10.93 -20.71
CA ASN A 77 -1.73 -12.06 -21.19
C ASN A 77 -2.39 -12.86 -20.05
N GLY A 78 -2.91 -12.15 -19.03
CA GLY A 78 -3.56 -12.77 -17.89
C GLY A 78 -2.62 -13.37 -16.82
N ASN A 79 -1.31 -13.22 -16.98
CA ASN A 79 -0.34 -13.76 -16.03
C ASN A 79 0.44 -12.63 -15.36
N VAL A 80 0.66 -12.72 -14.06
CA VAL A 80 1.52 -11.77 -13.35
C VAL A 80 2.97 -12.06 -13.70
N THR A 81 3.60 -11.15 -14.43
CA THR A 81 4.97 -11.27 -14.94
C THR A 81 5.99 -10.47 -14.13
N LEU A 82 5.55 -9.46 -13.39
CA LEU A 82 6.37 -8.68 -12.45
C LEU A 82 5.74 -8.71 -11.07
N TRP A 83 6.54 -9.08 -10.08
CA TRP A 83 6.17 -9.12 -8.66
C TRP A 83 6.94 -8.04 -7.90
N GLY A 84 6.49 -6.79 -8.01
CA GLY A 84 7.09 -5.64 -7.33
C GLY A 84 6.57 -5.47 -5.90
N LEU A 85 6.45 -6.56 -5.15
CA LEU A 85 5.98 -6.57 -3.77
C LEU A 85 7.11 -6.14 -2.82
N MET A 86 6.78 -5.27 -1.87
CA MET A 86 7.72 -4.62 -0.96
C MET A 86 7.15 -4.52 0.45
N ASN A 87 8.03 -4.29 1.40
CA ASN A 87 7.65 -3.89 2.75
C ASN A 87 7.19 -2.44 2.76
N CYS A 88 5.99 -2.18 3.24
CA CYS A 88 5.47 -0.82 3.42
C CYS A 88 5.72 -0.35 4.85
N HIS A 89 6.55 0.66 4.99
CA HIS A 89 6.88 1.24 6.29
C HIS A 89 5.86 2.28 6.71
N ARG A 90 5.56 2.31 8.01
CA ARG A 90 4.63 3.24 8.66
C ARG A 90 5.30 3.90 9.85
N ASP A 91 4.95 5.14 10.16
CA ASP A 91 5.40 5.83 11.38
C ASP A 91 4.31 5.80 12.44
N ASN A 92 4.45 4.92 13.41
CA ASN A 92 3.49 4.79 14.51
C ASN A 92 3.43 6.02 15.43
N LYS A 93 4.42 6.92 15.36
CA LYS A 93 4.42 8.15 16.17
C LYS A 93 3.52 9.24 15.59
N VAL A 94 3.36 9.26 14.28
CA VAL A 94 2.53 10.25 13.58
C VAL A 94 1.18 9.65 13.22
N ASN A 95 1.18 8.62 12.38
CA ASN A 95 -0.03 7.89 12.00
C ASN A 95 0.36 6.53 11.40
N SER A 96 0.00 5.45 12.09
CA SER A 96 0.34 4.08 11.69
C SER A 96 -0.29 3.63 10.36
N LEU A 97 -1.22 4.40 9.81
CA LEU A 97 -1.87 4.11 8.53
C LEU A 97 -1.21 4.83 7.34
N VAL A 98 -0.38 5.86 7.59
CA VAL A 98 0.27 6.65 6.53
C VAL A 98 1.61 6.02 6.12
N PRO A 99 1.85 5.80 4.80
CA PRO A 99 3.12 5.25 4.33
C PRO A 99 4.24 6.27 4.39
N ILE A 100 5.37 5.88 4.98
CA ILE A 100 6.59 6.69 5.07
C ILE A 100 7.74 6.18 4.20
N GLY A 101 7.57 5.03 3.57
CA GLY A 101 8.58 4.46 2.70
C GLY A 101 8.31 3.01 2.35
N LYS A 102 9.18 2.45 1.53
CA LYS A 102 9.15 1.05 1.13
C LYS A 102 10.56 0.47 1.16
N SER A 103 10.69 -0.85 1.35
CA SER A 103 11.96 -1.57 1.18
C SER A 103 11.77 -2.86 0.42
N TYR A 104 12.81 -3.24 -0.33
CA TYR A 104 12.94 -4.50 -1.05
C TYR A 104 14.23 -5.19 -0.62
N PRO A 105 14.29 -6.51 -0.51
CA PRO A 105 13.25 -7.49 -0.79
C PRO A 105 12.15 -7.53 0.28
N LEU A 106 11.04 -8.19 -0.06
CA LEU A 106 9.94 -8.41 0.88
C LEU A 106 10.39 -9.33 2.02
N GLU A 107 10.24 -8.85 3.26
CA GLU A 107 10.51 -9.62 4.48
C GLU A 107 9.27 -10.45 4.87
N LEU A 108 9.13 -11.60 4.26
CA LEU A 108 8.02 -12.53 4.50
C LEU A 108 8.53 -13.96 4.35
N GLU A 109 7.93 -14.91 5.04
CA GLU A 109 8.25 -16.32 4.89
C GLU A 109 7.91 -16.82 3.48
N ASN A 110 8.72 -17.74 2.94
CA ASN A 110 8.54 -18.24 1.58
C ASN A 110 7.15 -18.85 1.34
N GLY A 111 6.59 -19.54 2.34
CA GLY A 111 5.24 -20.11 2.27
C GLY A 111 4.16 -19.04 2.09
N ASP A 112 4.28 -17.93 2.81
CA ASP A 112 3.37 -16.80 2.73
C ASP A 112 3.54 -16.03 1.41
N ILE A 113 4.78 -15.89 0.92
CA ILE A 113 5.05 -15.28 -0.40
C ILE A 113 4.30 -16.04 -1.50
N ASN A 114 4.31 -17.38 -1.46
CA ASN A 114 3.61 -18.18 -2.45
C ASN A 114 2.09 -18.00 -2.34
N LYS A 115 1.51 -18.02 -1.13
CA LYS A 115 0.08 -17.77 -0.90
C LYS A 115 -0.34 -16.39 -1.43
N VAL A 116 0.48 -15.36 -1.17
CA VAL A 116 0.25 -14.00 -1.68
C VAL A 116 0.24 -13.97 -3.21
N LYS A 117 1.20 -14.63 -3.85
CA LYS A 117 1.28 -14.70 -5.32
C LYS A 117 0.09 -15.46 -5.91
N ASP A 118 -0.27 -16.58 -5.32
CA ASP A 118 -1.42 -17.38 -5.75
C ASP A 118 -2.72 -16.57 -5.63
N THR A 119 -2.92 -15.88 -4.51
CA THR A 119 -4.09 -15.02 -4.29
C THR A 119 -4.17 -13.88 -5.32
N LEU A 120 -3.04 -13.23 -5.63
CA LEU A 120 -3.01 -12.15 -6.62
C LEU A 120 -3.20 -12.67 -8.04
N GLN A 121 -2.66 -13.83 -8.39
CA GLN A 121 -2.92 -14.47 -9.68
C GLN A 121 -4.39 -14.90 -9.81
N ASP A 122 -4.98 -15.46 -8.77
CA ASP A 122 -6.41 -15.79 -8.73
C ASP A 122 -7.30 -14.55 -8.89
N LEU A 123 -6.92 -13.42 -8.28
CA LEU A 123 -7.62 -12.15 -8.46
C LEU A 123 -7.58 -11.71 -9.93
N VAL A 124 -6.40 -11.75 -10.55
CA VAL A 124 -6.21 -11.45 -11.99
C VAL A 124 -7.12 -12.32 -12.86
N ASN A 125 -7.16 -13.62 -12.59
CA ASN A 125 -7.98 -14.58 -13.31
C ASN A 125 -9.48 -14.29 -13.17
N LYS A 126 -9.96 -14.06 -11.92
CA LYS A 126 -11.37 -13.81 -11.60
C LYS A 126 -11.88 -12.48 -12.15
N LEU A 127 -11.02 -11.47 -12.23
CA LEU A 127 -11.35 -10.15 -12.80
C LEU A 127 -11.10 -10.09 -14.31
N TYR A 128 -10.62 -11.16 -14.95
CA TYR A 128 -10.30 -11.22 -16.39
C TYR A 128 -9.33 -10.12 -16.82
N ILE A 129 -8.38 -9.75 -15.95
CA ILE A 129 -7.37 -8.76 -16.26
C ILE A 129 -6.38 -9.37 -17.24
N LYS A 130 -6.27 -8.77 -18.43
CA LYS A 130 -5.37 -9.25 -19.47
C LYS A 130 -3.98 -8.66 -19.34
N ASP A 131 -3.90 -7.33 -19.24
CA ASP A 131 -2.64 -6.61 -19.33
C ASP A 131 -2.68 -5.35 -18.46
N GLY A 132 -1.53 -4.94 -17.94
CA GLY A 132 -1.35 -3.68 -17.25
C GLY A 132 -0.84 -3.79 -15.83
N ALA A 133 -0.57 -2.62 -15.25
CA ALA A 133 -0.12 -2.50 -13.87
C ALA A 133 -1.27 -2.56 -12.88
N MET A 134 -1.02 -3.17 -11.73
CA MET A 134 -1.92 -3.14 -10.58
C MET A 134 -1.13 -2.76 -9.34
N ASN A 135 -1.58 -1.72 -8.66
CA ASN A 135 -1.10 -1.39 -7.32
C ASN A 135 -1.88 -2.20 -6.30
N VAL A 136 -1.19 -2.86 -5.39
CA VAL A 136 -1.79 -3.75 -4.39
C VAL A 136 -1.28 -3.45 -3.00
N GLU A 137 -2.18 -3.52 -2.01
CA GLU A 137 -1.85 -3.60 -0.59
C GLU A 137 -2.58 -4.78 0.04
N LEU A 138 -1.86 -5.58 0.83
CA LEU A 138 -2.38 -6.80 1.41
C LEU A 138 -1.65 -7.20 2.70
N ILE A 139 -2.25 -8.11 3.43
CA ILE A 139 -1.68 -8.70 4.65
C ILE A 139 -1.89 -10.21 4.66
N VAL A 140 -1.11 -10.90 5.47
CA VAL A 140 -1.34 -12.27 5.91
C VAL A 140 -1.70 -12.22 7.39
N ASP A 141 -2.82 -12.79 7.78
CA ASP A 141 -3.27 -12.82 9.17
C ASP A 141 -2.68 -13.99 9.97
N LYS A 142 -3.05 -14.10 11.24
CA LYS A 142 -2.60 -15.16 12.14
C LYS A 142 -3.07 -16.58 11.75
N ASN A 143 -4.08 -16.68 10.88
CA ASN A 143 -4.60 -17.96 10.39
C ASN A 143 -3.94 -18.34 9.04
N ASP A 144 -2.96 -17.57 8.58
CA ASP A 144 -2.32 -17.69 7.28
C ASP A 144 -3.23 -17.33 6.07
N ASP A 145 -4.33 -16.61 6.32
CA ASP A 145 -5.21 -16.13 5.28
C ASP A 145 -4.66 -14.82 4.68
N VAL A 146 -4.74 -14.69 3.36
CA VAL A 146 -4.31 -13.48 2.63
C VAL A 146 -5.50 -12.56 2.44
N TRP A 147 -5.37 -11.33 2.91
CA TRP A 147 -6.41 -10.31 2.82
C TRP A 147 -5.96 -9.15 1.94
N LEU A 148 -6.75 -8.86 0.92
CA LEU A 148 -6.54 -7.69 0.04
C LEU A 148 -7.10 -6.45 0.73
N ILE A 149 -6.26 -5.43 0.95
CA ILE A 149 -6.63 -4.17 1.59
C ILE A 149 -7.01 -3.13 0.54
N ASP A 150 -6.19 -3.03 -0.51
CA ASP A 150 -6.43 -2.10 -1.62
C ASP A 150 -5.89 -2.69 -2.92
N VAL A 151 -6.67 -2.53 -3.99
CA VAL A 151 -6.31 -2.98 -5.34
C VAL A 151 -6.73 -1.91 -6.36
N GLY A 152 -5.74 -1.33 -7.02
CA GLY A 152 -5.97 -0.32 -8.05
C GLY A 152 -5.42 -0.77 -9.41
N PRO A 153 -6.21 -0.74 -10.51
CA PRO A 153 -5.76 -1.12 -11.86
C PRO A 153 -4.91 -0.01 -12.50
N ARG A 154 -3.83 0.36 -11.85
CA ARG A 154 -2.91 1.43 -12.24
C ARG A 154 -1.58 1.27 -11.51
N ASN A 155 -0.55 1.99 -11.95
CA ASN A 155 0.70 2.10 -11.18
C ASN A 155 0.48 2.80 -9.83
N GLY A 156 1.27 2.42 -8.84
CA GLY A 156 1.25 3.02 -7.51
C GLY A 156 1.74 4.46 -7.49
N GLY A 157 1.35 5.19 -6.44
CA GLY A 157 1.87 6.53 -6.13
C GLY A 157 3.23 6.50 -5.44
N ASN A 158 3.67 7.66 -4.91
CA ASN A 158 4.91 7.78 -4.14
C ASN A 158 6.13 7.19 -4.86
N MET A 159 6.21 7.42 -6.18
CA MET A 159 7.31 6.99 -7.06
C MET A 159 7.57 5.47 -7.05
N ILE A 160 6.54 4.65 -6.84
CA ILE A 160 6.67 3.19 -6.92
C ILE A 160 7.17 2.73 -8.28
N PRO A 161 6.69 3.23 -9.44
CA PRO A 161 7.21 2.87 -10.75
C PRO A 161 8.72 3.14 -10.91
N ASP A 162 9.20 4.28 -10.40
CA ASP A 162 10.63 4.62 -10.42
C ASP A 162 11.44 3.66 -9.56
N LEU A 163 10.92 3.37 -8.35
CA LEU A 163 11.55 2.41 -7.44
C LEU A 163 11.68 1.03 -8.08
N LEU A 164 10.62 0.54 -8.73
CA LEU A 164 10.64 -0.73 -9.45
C LEU A 164 11.63 -0.69 -10.63
N GLY A 165 11.74 0.46 -11.29
CA GLY A 165 12.75 0.70 -12.32
C GLY A 165 14.17 0.49 -11.79
N TYR A 166 14.48 0.98 -10.60
CA TYR A 166 15.77 0.76 -9.96
C TYR A 166 15.99 -0.67 -9.47
N ILE A 167 14.95 -1.29 -8.90
CA ILE A 167 15.05 -2.66 -8.39
C ILE A 167 15.21 -3.66 -9.52
N PHE A 168 14.45 -3.54 -10.59
CA PHE A 168 14.31 -4.57 -11.62
C PHE A 168 14.95 -4.19 -12.98
N ASN A 169 15.48 -2.99 -13.09
CA ASN A 169 16.05 -2.45 -14.34
C ASN A 169 15.02 -2.44 -15.50
N ILE A 170 13.82 -1.99 -15.22
CA ILE A 170 12.69 -1.89 -16.16
C ILE A 170 12.02 -0.51 -16.08
N ASN A 171 11.27 -0.15 -17.10
CA ASN A 171 10.43 1.05 -17.08
C ASN A 171 8.95 0.65 -17.06
N VAL A 172 8.37 0.57 -15.86
CA VAL A 172 6.97 0.13 -15.65
C VAL A 172 5.97 1.09 -16.31
N VAL A 173 6.29 2.39 -16.36
CA VAL A 173 5.45 3.39 -17.02
C VAL A 173 5.43 3.17 -18.52
N GLU A 174 6.60 2.97 -19.13
CA GLU A 174 6.71 2.62 -20.57
C GLU A 174 5.97 1.32 -20.89
N MET A 175 6.11 0.30 -20.02
CA MET A 175 5.37 -0.96 -20.15
C MET A 175 3.86 -0.73 -20.18
N SER A 176 3.33 0.13 -19.30
CA SER A 176 1.91 0.46 -19.23
C SER A 176 1.43 1.18 -20.52
N ILE A 177 2.24 2.09 -21.06
CA ILE A 177 1.93 2.78 -22.33
C ILE A 177 1.92 1.78 -23.49
N LYS A 178 2.95 0.93 -23.63
CA LYS A 178 3.03 -0.08 -24.70
C LYS A 178 1.81 -0.99 -24.69
N VAL A 179 1.45 -1.52 -23.53
CA VAL A 179 0.29 -2.40 -23.40
C VAL A 179 -1.01 -1.67 -23.79
N ALA A 180 -1.17 -0.40 -23.37
CA ALA A 180 -2.34 0.40 -23.75
C ALA A 180 -2.41 0.69 -25.27
N MET A 181 -1.26 0.68 -25.96
CA MET A 181 -1.16 0.80 -27.42
C MET A 181 -1.31 -0.54 -28.17
N GLY A 182 -1.40 -1.65 -27.44
CA GLY A 182 -1.46 -3.01 -28.02
C GLY A 182 -0.09 -3.62 -28.32
N ASP A 183 1.00 -2.99 -27.85
CA ASP A 183 2.37 -3.48 -28.01
C ASP A 183 2.80 -4.35 -26.83
N ALA A 184 3.65 -5.35 -27.09
CA ALA A 184 4.25 -6.16 -26.04
C ALA A 184 5.46 -5.45 -25.42
N PRO A 185 5.51 -5.23 -24.09
CA PRO A 185 6.69 -4.68 -23.45
C PRO A 185 7.81 -5.73 -23.36
N ASP A 186 9.06 -5.26 -23.45
CA ASP A 186 10.24 -6.10 -23.27
C ASP A 186 10.57 -6.26 -21.78
N ILE A 187 10.41 -7.47 -21.25
CA ILE A 187 10.74 -7.84 -19.88
C ILE A 187 12.05 -8.63 -19.76
N SER A 188 12.80 -8.80 -20.85
CA SER A 188 14.05 -9.60 -20.89
C SER A 188 15.16 -9.03 -20.03
N LYS A 189 15.09 -7.74 -19.70
CA LYS A 189 16.09 -7.01 -18.89
C LYS A 189 15.85 -7.09 -17.38
N TYR A 190 14.84 -7.80 -16.95
CA TYR A 190 14.48 -8.00 -15.56
C TYR A 190 15.63 -8.63 -14.76
N LYS A 191 16.27 -7.85 -13.91
CA LYS A 191 17.35 -8.28 -13.00
C LYS A 191 17.18 -7.56 -11.66
N PRO A 192 16.64 -8.21 -10.63
CA PRO A 192 16.47 -7.54 -9.34
C PRO A 192 17.82 -7.27 -8.69
N VAL A 193 17.98 -6.06 -8.14
CA VAL A 193 19.08 -5.75 -7.23
C VAL A 193 18.78 -6.29 -5.83
N PRO A 194 19.80 -6.62 -5.01
CA PRO A 194 19.60 -7.30 -3.75
C PRO A 194 18.83 -6.47 -2.71
N PHE A 195 19.05 -5.14 -2.64
CA PHE A 195 18.43 -4.28 -1.64
C PHE A 195 18.11 -2.89 -2.20
N TYR A 196 16.92 -2.39 -1.85
CA TYR A 196 16.51 -1.03 -2.14
C TYR A 196 15.52 -0.52 -1.10
N ALA A 197 15.58 0.76 -0.78
CA ALA A 197 14.61 1.39 0.11
C ALA A 197 14.33 2.83 -0.31
N THR A 198 13.11 3.29 -0.02
CA THR A 198 12.72 4.70 -0.12
C THR A 198 12.26 5.21 1.23
N HIS A 199 12.38 6.51 1.42
CA HIS A 199 11.83 7.20 2.57
C HIS A 199 11.13 8.47 2.12
N ASN A 200 9.86 8.62 2.47
CA ASN A 200 9.08 9.83 2.23
C ASN A 200 9.34 10.79 3.40
N LEU A 201 9.90 11.94 3.10
CA LEU A 201 10.10 12.98 4.12
C LEU A 201 8.74 13.48 4.60
N HIS A 202 8.57 13.55 5.91
CA HIS A 202 7.36 14.03 6.55
C HIS A 202 7.70 14.78 7.84
N SER A 203 6.75 15.54 8.36
CA SER A 203 6.86 16.26 9.63
C SER A 203 5.60 16.04 10.45
N ASP A 204 5.76 15.92 11.75
CA ASP A 204 4.69 15.90 12.74
C ASP A 204 4.15 17.29 13.08
N LYS A 205 4.75 18.34 12.50
CA LYS A 205 4.40 19.75 12.75
C LYS A 205 4.18 20.51 11.46
N ASN A 206 3.26 21.45 11.48
CA ASN A 206 3.11 22.43 10.42
C ASN A 206 4.33 23.36 10.40
N GLY A 207 4.87 23.62 9.20
CA GLY A 207 6.03 24.47 9.04
C GLY A 207 6.38 24.71 7.58
N ILE A 208 7.47 25.43 7.38
CA ILE A 208 8.06 25.66 6.06
C ILE A 208 9.28 24.74 5.95
N PHE A 209 9.34 23.95 4.86
CA PHE A 209 10.51 23.15 4.56
C PHE A 209 11.68 24.08 4.18
N ASP A 210 12.80 23.98 4.90
CA ASP A 210 14.02 24.76 4.65
C ASP A 210 15.04 23.94 3.83
N LYS A 211 15.53 22.84 4.41
CA LYS A 211 16.59 22.04 3.79
C LYS A 211 16.68 20.64 4.37
N ILE A 212 17.34 19.75 3.62
CA ILE A 212 17.75 18.44 4.09
C ILE A 212 19.23 18.51 4.50
N ILE A 213 19.56 18.02 5.70
CA ILE A 213 20.92 17.87 6.18
C ILE A 213 21.26 16.37 6.23
N PHE A 214 22.21 15.94 5.42
CA PHE A 214 22.72 14.57 5.43
C PHE A 214 23.93 14.49 6.36
N PHE A 215 23.84 13.68 7.40
CA PHE A 215 25.00 13.35 8.23
C PHE A 215 25.82 12.26 7.51
N ILE A 216 27.05 12.57 7.13
CA ILE A 216 27.92 11.86 6.16
C ILE A 216 28.28 10.40 6.53
N ILE A 217 27.91 9.89 7.68
CA ILE A 217 28.32 8.56 8.16
C ILE A 217 27.83 7.40 7.27
N ILE A 218 26.87 7.63 6.37
CA ILE A 218 26.21 6.58 5.58
C ILE A 218 26.62 6.58 4.10
N THR A 219 27.33 7.58 3.60
CA THR A 219 27.56 7.78 2.15
C THR A 219 28.49 6.76 1.48
N SER A 220 29.29 6.02 2.23
CA SER A 220 30.18 4.97 1.66
C SER A 220 29.46 3.63 1.39
N LEU A 221 28.32 3.37 2.03
CA LEU A 221 27.61 2.09 1.95
C LEU A 221 26.36 2.14 1.07
N PHE A 222 25.81 3.33 0.81
CA PHE A 222 24.54 3.48 0.08
C PHE A 222 24.66 4.52 -1.05
N LYS A 223 24.16 4.18 -2.24
CA LYS A 223 23.90 5.17 -3.29
C LYS A 223 22.61 5.89 -2.94
N LEU A 224 22.71 7.10 -2.38
CA LEU A 224 21.55 7.95 -2.14
C LEU A 224 21.16 8.68 -3.42
N LYS A 225 19.90 8.51 -3.85
CA LYS A 225 19.29 9.32 -4.91
C LYS A 225 18.13 10.06 -4.32
N VAL A 226 18.17 11.38 -4.35
CA VAL A 226 17.05 12.25 -3.93
C VAL A 226 16.21 12.54 -5.17
N LEU A 227 14.93 12.23 -5.09
CA LEU A 227 13.93 12.54 -6.12
C LEU A 227 13.04 13.65 -5.55
N PHE A 228 12.89 14.73 -6.29
CA PHE A 228 12.05 15.88 -5.95
C PHE A 228 10.76 15.87 -6.74
#